data_07c59306b325b73dc8e24ffdef3e8e15
#
_entry.id   07c59306b325b73dc8e24ffdef3e8e15
#
_cell.length_a   1.000
_cell.length_b   1.000
_cell.length_c   1.000
_cell.angle_alpha   90.00
_cell.angle_beta   90.00
_cell.angle_gamma   90.00
#
_symmetry.space_group_name_H-M   'P 1'
#
loop_
_entity.id
_entity.type
_entity.pdbx_description
1 polymer ?
#
loop_
_entity_poly.entity_id
_entity_poly.type
_entity_poly.pdbx_seq_one_letter_code
_entity_poly.pdbx_strand_id
1 'polypeptide(L)'
;MLFVACEKDENYFTMKYPIAGDYTKLDVSGAFDVVVCDTVAEAVVTTPERMQRYVVVKVEDGVLTIKYRPNLVIRGRGGKVLLPRNENLCEVELSGASSFTGDLKGDNVEVDLSGASNYVGAIQGSEVSLDLSGSSDIEGSIDADNIEVDASGSSTVKVTGSCLNYLDIDLSGSSDLLAPMMECRNVEGEMNGSSDAEFQVCESLRVNLSGSSSIVYGIPVGCNPTVRCSTSGSSSVSTR
;
A
#
# COMPACT_ATOMS: atom_id res chain seq x y z
N MET A 1 -19.29 -28.08 -23.79
CA MET A 1 -18.83 -27.59 -22.48
C MET A 1 -17.50 -28.26 -22.23
N LEU A 2 -16.38 -27.61 -22.61
CA LEU A 2 -15.05 -28.18 -22.45
C LEU A 2 -14.55 -27.81 -21.06
N PHE A 3 -14.42 -28.78 -20.16
CA PHE A 3 -13.64 -28.65 -18.94
C PHE A 3 -12.17 -28.65 -19.35
N VAL A 4 -11.52 -27.49 -19.31
CA VAL A 4 -10.06 -27.44 -19.36
C VAL A 4 -9.58 -27.82 -17.97
N ALA A 5 -8.99 -29.01 -17.86
CA ALA A 5 -8.31 -29.50 -16.67
C ALA A 5 -7.23 -28.48 -16.26
N CYS A 6 -7.10 -28.28 -14.97
CA CYS A 6 -5.99 -27.56 -14.36
C CYS A 6 -4.69 -28.26 -14.78
N GLU A 7 -3.92 -27.69 -15.70
CA GLU A 7 -2.61 -28.22 -16.08
C GLU A 7 -1.67 -28.05 -14.88
N LYS A 8 -1.20 -29.17 -14.37
CA LYS A 8 -0.47 -29.30 -13.11
C LYS A 8 1.03 -29.04 -13.23
N ASP A 9 1.57 -28.78 -14.43
CA ASP A 9 3.01 -28.56 -14.68
C ASP A 9 3.22 -27.37 -15.63
N GLU A 10 3.14 -26.14 -15.08
CA GLU A 10 3.67 -24.96 -15.79
C GLU A 10 5.17 -24.88 -15.55
N ASN A 11 5.94 -25.00 -16.63
CA ASN A 11 7.37 -24.68 -16.58
C ASN A 11 7.54 -23.19 -16.38
N TYR A 12 8.31 -22.81 -15.36
CA TYR A 12 8.69 -21.41 -15.11
C TYR A 12 10.01 -21.10 -15.77
N PHE A 13 10.10 -19.96 -16.37
CA PHE A 13 11.31 -19.47 -17.02
C PHE A 13 11.75 -18.13 -16.41
N THR A 14 13.06 -17.97 -16.21
CA THR A 14 13.64 -16.77 -15.61
C THR A 14 14.43 -15.99 -16.65
N MET A 15 14.13 -14.69 -16.78
CA MET A 15 14.88 -13.75 -17.61
C MET A 15 15.36 -12.57 -16.78
N LYS A 16 16.51 -12.02 -17.21
CA LYS A 16 17.05 -10.78 -16.70
C LYS A 16 16.73 -9.64 -17.65
N TYR A 17 16.34 -8.53 -17.08
CA TYR A 17 16.04 -7.30 -17.79
C TYR A 17 16.93 -6.20 -17.25
N PRO A 18 17.78 -5.58 -18.08
CA PRO A 18 18.59 -4.45 -17.64
C PRO A 18 17.68 -3.27 -17.32
N ILE A 19 17.94 -2.64 -16.19
CA ILE A 19 17.28 -1.40 -15.81
C ILE A 19 18.13 -0.27 -16.35
N ALA A 20 17.68 0.35 -17.43
CA ALA A 20 18.38 1.42 -18.11
C ALA A 20 17.82 2.79 -17.72
N GLY A 21 18.53 3.49 -16.86
CA GLY A 21 18.16 4.82 -16.35
C GLY A 21 17.77 4.82 -14.87
N ASP A 22 17.72 6.03 -14.31
CA ASP A 22 17.28 6.25 -12.94
C ASP A 22 15.76 6.29 -12.90
N TYR A 23 15.20 5.81 -11.81
CA TYR A 23 13.75 5.87 -11.55
C TYR A 23 13.48 6.14 -10.08
N THR A 24 12.40 6.87 -9.82
CA THR A 24 11.89 7.15 -8.47
C THR A 24 10.49 6.56 -8.26
N LYS A 25 9.84 6.14 -9.34
CA LYS A 25 8.51 5.50 -9.35
C LYS A 25 8.58 4.07 -9.88
N LEU A 26 7.83 3.18 -9.26
CA LEU A 26 7.58 1.81 -9.70
C LEU A 26 6.09 1.62 -10.03
N ASP A 27 5.77 1.30 -11.29
CA ASP A 27 4.42 0.93 -11.76
C ASP A 27 4.38 -0.57 -12.04
N VAL A 28 3.57 -1.31 -11.26
CA VAL A 28 3.38 -2.75 -11.44
C VAL A 28 1.92 -3.08 -11.68
N SER A 29 1.65 -3.71 -12.81
CA SER A 29 0.29 -4.12 -13.14
C SER A 29 0.19 -5.56 -13.62
N GLY A 30 -0.90 -6.22 -13.24
CA GLY A 30 -1.15 -7.63 -13.62
C GLY A 30 -1.21 -8.54 -12.41
N ALA A 31 -0.24 -9.45 -12.29
CA ALA A 31 -0.13 -10.34 -11.15
C ALA A 31 1.37 -10.64 -10.92
N PHE A 32 2.09 -9.66 -10.40
CA PHE A 32 3.52 -9.79 -10.12
C PHE A 32 3.79 -9.66 -8.62
N ASP A 33 4.57 -10.60 -8.09
CA ASP A 33 5.17 -10.51 -6.76
C ASP A 33 6.55 -9.89 -6.90
N VAL A 34 6.71 -8.64 -6.51
CA VAL A 34 7.95 -7.87 -6.62
C VAL A 34 8.65 -7.82 -5.25
N VAL A 35 9.92 -8.21 -5.22
CA VAL A 35 10.72 -8.17 -3.99
C VAL A 35 12.03 -7.45 -4.27
N VAL A 36 12.34 -6.45 -3.45
CA VAL A 36 13.64 -5.76 -3.47
C VAL A 36 14.68 -6.62 -2.77
N CYS A 37 15.83 -6.82 -3.39
CA CYS A 37 16.92 -7.57 -2.79
C CYS A 37 18.31 -7.07 -3.24
N ASP A 38 19.31 -7.23 -2.38
CA ASP A 38 20.67 -6.75 -2.63
C ASP A 38 21.53 -7.73 -3.47
N THR A 39 20.96 -8.87 -3.88
CA THR A 39 21.70 -9.93 -4.56
C THR A 39 21.63 -9.86 -6.09
N VAL A 40 20.81 -8.96 -6.64
CA VAL A 40 20.65 -8.77 -8.09
C VAL A 40 21.04 -7.36 -8.50
N ALA A 41 21.61 -7.22 -9.71
CA ALA A 41 21.96 -5.93 -10.31
C ALA A 41 21.00 -5.52 -11.45
N GLU A 42 20.09 -6.42 -11.83
CA GLU A 42 19.11 -6.26 -12.91
C GLU A 42 17.77 -6.76 -12.42
N ALA A 43 16.67 -6.40 -13.05
CA ALA A 43 15.37 -7.00 -12.77
C ALA A 43 15.38 -8.47 -13.23
N VAL A 44 15.10 -9.38 -12.30
CA VAL A 44 15.05 -10.83 -12.57
C VAL A 44 13.60 -11.27 -12.52
N VAL A 45 13.04 -11.60 -13.68
CA VAL A 45 11.61 -11.94 -13.81
C VAL A 45 11.44 -13.41 -14.09
N THR A 46 10.69 -14.09 -13.22
CA THR A 46 10.34 -15.52 -13.33
C THR A 46 8.83 -15.63 -13.56
N THR A 47 8.44 -16.14 -14.72
CA THR A 47 7.04 -16.32 -15.10
C THR A 47 6.83 -17.68 -15.77
N PRO A 48 5.58 -18.16 -15.92
CA PRO A 48 5.30 -19.29 -16.82
C PRO A 48 5.91 -19.03 -18.21
N GLU A 49 6.58 -20.04 -18.78
CA GLU A 49 7.32 -19.91 -20.04
C GLU A 49 6.50 -19.28 -21.18
N ARG A 50 5.24 -19.68 -21.29
CA ARG A 50 4.29 -19.11 -22.27
C ARG A 50 4.01 -17.62 -22.09
N MET A 51 4.18 -17.08 -20.88
CA MET A 51 3.91 -15.68 -20.53
C MET A 51 5.13 -14.79 -20.71
N GLN A 52 6.33 -15.35 -20.68
CA GLN A 52 7.61 -14.61 -20.70
C GLN A 52 7.72 -13.60 -21.85
N ARG A 53 7.29 -13.99 -23.06
CA ARG A 53 7.32 -13.12 -24.26
C ARG A 53 6.41 -11.88 -24.17
N TYR A 54 5.50 -11.85 -23.19
CA TYR A 54 4.56 -10.74 -22.98
C TYR A 54 4.96 -9.83 -21.83
N VAL A 55 6.00 -10.18 -21.08
CA VAL A 55 6.53 -9.33 -20.00
C VAL A 55 7.14 -8.07 -20.60
N VAL A 56 6.83 -6.94 -19.99
CA VAL A 56 7.42 -5.64 -20.28
C VAL A 56 8.08 -5.16 -18.99
N VAL A 57 9.39 -4.89 -19.06
CA VAL A 57 10.15 -4.21 -18.02
C VAL A 57 10.88 -3.07 -18.71
N LYS A 58 10.58 -1.83 -18.34
CA LYS A 58 11.18 -0.65 -18.97
C LYS A 58 11.23 0.53 -17.99
N VAL A 59 12.20 1.41 -18.18
CA VAL A 59 12.25 2.72 -17.52
C VAL A 59 11.96 3.77 -18.58
N GLU A 60 10.96 4.60 -18.34
CA GLU A 60 10.62 5.78 -19.15
C GLU A 60 10.20 6.91 -18.20
N ASP A 61 10.72 8.11 -18.42
CA ASP A 61 10.39 9.32 -17.67
C ASP A 61 10.49 9.17 -16.13
N GLY A 62 11.49 8.41 -15.65
CA GLY A 62 11.70 8.16 -14.21
C GLY A 62 10.79 7.10 -13.61
N VAL A 63 10.02 6.36 -14.41
CA VAL A 63 9.12 5.29 -13.98
C VAL A 63 9.64 3.92 -14.44
N LEU A 64 9.88 3.01 -13.51
CA LEU A 64 10.09 1.59 -13.82
C LEU A 64 8.74 0.89 -13.93
N THR A 65 8.36 0.52 -15.14
CA THR A 65 7.11 -0.20 -15.41
C THR A 65 7.34 -1.70 -15.54
N ILE A 66 6.58 -2.51 -14.80
CA ILE A 66 6.57 -3.97 -14.87
C ILE A 66 5.14 -4.44 -15.14
N LYS A 67 4.89 -4.96 -16.34
CA LYS A 67 3.56 -5.42 -16.74
C LYS A 67 3.57 -6.48 -17.82
N TYR A 68 2.44 -7.06 -18.06
CA TYR A 68 2.22 -7.79 -19.31
C TYR A 68 1.71 -6.86 -20.41
N ARG A 69 1.98 -7.19 -21.67
CA ARG A 69 1.40 -6.46 -22.80
C ARG A 69 -0.13 -6.46 -22.69
N PRO A 70 -0.80 -5.37 -23.11
CA PRO A 70 -2.24 -5.26 -23.01
C PRO A 70 -2.98 -6.34 -23.83
N ASN A 71 -4.27 -6.56 -23.49
CA ASN A 71 -5.17 -7.54 -24.11
C ASN A 71 -4.82 -9.01 -23.84
N LEU A 72 -4.16 -9.30 -22.75
CA LEU A 72 -3.93 -10.67 -22.28
C LEU A 72 -4.86 -11.01 -21.12
N VAL A 73 -5.49 -12.17 -21.20
CA VAL A 73 -6.20 -12.75 -20.05
C VAL A 73 -5.22 -13.66 -19.31
N ILE A 74 -4.73 -13.17 -18.17
CA ILE A 74 -3.85 -13.94 -17.31
C ILE A 74 -4.71 -14.92 -16.50
N ARG A 75 -4.50 -16.21 -16.73
CA ARG A 75 -5.12 -17.27 -15.95
C ARG A 75 -4.01 -18.07 -15.29
N GLY A 76 -4.02 -18.17 -13.96
CA GLY A 76 -3.02 -18.88 -13.18
C GLY A 76 -2.17 -17.96 -12.30
N ARG A 77 -1.03 -18.49 -11.83
CA ARG A 77 -0.09 -17.72 -10.99
C ARG A 77 0.61 -16.64 -11.80
N GLY A 78 0.82 -15.49 -11.19
CA GLY A 78 1.57 -14.38 -11.74
C GLY A 78 3.07 -14.64 -11.83
N GLY A 79 3.81 -13.60 -12.13
CA GLY A 79 5.27 -13.61 -12.16
C GLY A 79 5.88 -13.21 -10.82
N LYS A 80 7.11 -13.71 -10.56
CA LYS A 80 7.96 -13.19 -9.49
C LYS A 80 9.02 -12.28 -10.08
N VAL A 81 9.28 -11.17 -9.41
CA VAL A 81 10.29 -10.19 -9.81
C VAL A 81 11.22 -9.92 -8.65
N LEU A 82 12.51 -10.06 -8.87
CA LEU A 82 13.52 -9.54 -7.95
C LEU A 82 14.06 -8.24 -8.54
N LEU A 83 14.01 -7.18 -7.77
CA LEU A 83 14.57 -5.87 -8.13
C LEU A 83 15.80 -5.56 -7.28
N PRO A 84 16.82 -4.92 -7.86
CA PRO A 84 17.89 -4.36 -7.06
C PRO A 84 17.36 -3.24 -6.17
N ARG A 85 18.00 -3.05 -5.01
CA ARG A 85 17.69 -1.92 -4.13
C ARG A 85 17.90 -0.60 -4.87
N ASN A 86 16.93 0.29 -4.73
CA ASN A 86 17.00 1.65 -5.23
C ASN A 86 16.68 2.63 -4.09
N GLU A 87 17.68 3.35 -3.62
CA GLU A 87 17.54 4.30 -2.50
C GLU A 87 16.74 5.56 -2.87
N ASN A 88 16.45 5.76 -4.17
CA ASN A 88 15.66 6.89 -4.65
C ASN A 88 14.20 6.54 -4.93
N LEU A 89 13.80 5.27 -4.70
CA LEU A 89 12.41 4.85 -4.89
C LEU A 89 11.54 5.45 -3.79
N CYS A 90 10.64 6.32 -4.18
CA CYS A 90 9.71 7.00 -3.26
C CYS A 90 8.24 6.89 -3.69
N GLU A 91 7.96 6.33 -4.85
CA GLU A 91 6.58 6.16 -5.34
C GLU A 91 6.34 4.73 -5.86
N VAL A 92 5.27 4.09 -5.40
CA VAL A 92 4.88 2.73 -5.81
C VAL A 92 3.41 2.69 -6.18
N GLU A 93 3.12 2.34 -7.43
CA GLU A 93 1.77 2.12 -7.94
C GLU A 93 1.57 0.63 -8.27
N LEU A 94 0.62 -0.01 -7.58
CA LEU A 94 0.29 -1.41 -7.81
C LEU A 94 -1.16 -1.56 -8.26
N SER A 95 -1.35 -2.36 -9.29
CA SER A 95 -2.70 -2.66 -9.76
C SER A 95 -2.90 -4.13 -10.11
N GLY A 96 -4.16 -4.55 -10.19
CA GLY A 96 -4.54 -5.93 -10.48
C GLY A 96 -4.45 -6.83 -9.24
N ALA A 97 -3.50 -7.75 -9.21
CA ALA A 97 -3.24 -8.63 -8.07
C ALA A 97 -1.72 -8.70 -7.82
N SER A 98 -1.11 -7.52 -7.69
CA SER A 98 0.33 -7.38 -7.57
C SER A 98 0.75 -7.18 -6.12
N SER A 99 1.97 -7.59 -5.77
CA SER A 99 2.56 -7.32 -4.48
C SER A 99 3.94 -6.67 -4.61
N PHE A 100 4.29 -5.84 -3.63
CA PHE A 100 5.62 -5.26 -3.49
C PHE A 100 6.14 -5.47 -2.07
N THR A 101 7.38 -5.93 -1.97
CA THR A 101 8.08 -6.04 -0.69
C THR A 101 9.40 -5.28 -0.79
N GLY A 102 9.51 -4.20 -0.02
CA GLY A 102 10.67 -3.32 -0.01
C GLY A 102 10.39 -2.04 0.76
N ASP A 103 11.44 -1.31 1.11
CA ASP A 103 11.34 -0.07 1.85
C ASP A 103 11.31 1.13 0.91
N LEU A 104 10.59 2.19 1.31
CA LEU A 104 10.52 3.47 0.61
C LEU A 104 11.05 4.59 1.50
N LYS A 105 11.74 5.53 0.86
CA LYS A 105 12.27 6.70 1.55
C LYS A 105 12.34 7.92 0.65
N GLY A 106 11.92 9.08 1.17
CA GLY A 106 11.98 10.36 0.44
C GLY A 106 11.39 11.49 1.26
N ASP A 107 11.45 12.71 0.74
CA ASP A 107 10.72 13.83 1.34
C ASP A 107 9.22 13.64 1.16
N ASN A 108 8.80 13.23 -0.05
CA ASN A 108 7.44 12.85 -0.37
C ASN A 108 7.44 11.39 -0.79
N VAL A 109 6.63 10.56 -0.13
CA VAL A 109 6.46 9.14 -0.44
C VAL A 109 5.00 8.86 -0.75
N GLU A 110 4.75 8.20 -1.89
CA GLU A 110 3.40 7.90 -2.37
C GLU A 110 3.24 6.39 -2.63
N VAL A 111 2.13 5.81 -2.14
CA VAL A 111 1.80 4.41 -2.36
C VAL A 111 0.34 4.29 -2.81
N ASP A 112 0.16 3.99 -4.10
CA ASP A 112 -1.15 3.79 -4.74
C ASP A 112 -1.43 2.31 -4.96
N LEU A 113 -2.43 1.78 -4.30
CA LEU A 113 -2.83 0.38 -4.42
C LEU A 113 -4.25 0.24 -4.95
N SER A 114 -4.41 -0.55 -6.00
CA SER A 114 -5.75 -0.83 -6.55
C SER A 114 -5.96 -2.32 -6.86
N GLY A 115 -7.20 -2.74 -6.93
CA GLY A 115 -7.57 -4.13 -7.20
C GLY A 115 -7.44 -5.03 -5.97
N ALA A 116 -6.49 -5.95 -5.96
CA ALA A 116 -6.15 -6.82 -4.84
C ALA A 116 -4.62 -6.80 -4.64
N SER A 117 -4.10 -5.62 -4.40
CA SER A 117 -2.66 -5.36 -4.31
C SER A 117 -2.19 -5.30 -2.87
N ASN A 118 -0.91 -5.63 -2.63
CA ASN A 118 -0.33 -5.68 -1.30
C ASN A 118 1.05 -5.03 -1.26
N TYR A 119 1.28 -4.17 -0.27
CA TYR A 119 2.57 -3.56 0.04
C TYR A 119 3.08 -4.04 1.39
N VAL A 120 4.36 -4.42 1.47
CA VAL A 120 5.03 -4.80 2.72
C VAL A 120 6.39 -4.13 2.82
N GLY A 121 6.59 -3.30 3.85
CA GLY A 121 7.89 -2.63 4.07
C GLY A 121 7.83 -1.47 5.03
N ALA A 122 8.98 -0.81 5.20
CA ALA A 122 9.08 0.43 5.96
C ALA A 122 8.95 1.64 5.02
N ILE A 123 8.25 2.66 5.48
CA ILE A 123 8.08 3.93 4.78
C ILE A 123 8.64 5.04 5.66
N GLN A 124 9.54 5.86 5.11
CA GLN A 124 10.11 7.01 5.80
C GLN A 124 10.01 8.26 4.92
N GLY A 125 9.37 9.31 5.43
CA GLY A 125 9.21 10.55 4.68
C GLY A 125 8.88 11.76 5.54
N SER A 126 8.92 12.96 4.97
CA SER A 126 8.28 14.12 5.59
C SER A 126 6.77 14.10 5.33
N GLU A 127 6.40 13.84 4.08
CA GLU A 127 5.01 13.66 3.65
C GLU A 127 4.83 12.24 3.12
N VAL A 128 3.84 11.51 3.64
CA VAL A 128 3.50 10.16 3.18
C VAL A 128 2.03 10.14 2.79
N SER A 129 1.75 9.78 1.53
CA SER A 129 0.39 9.61 1.02
C SER A 129 0.14 8.15 0.65
N LEU A 130 -0.96 7.60 1.17
CA LEU A 130 -1.41 6.24 0.93
C LEU A 130 -2.81 6.25 0.32
N ASP A 131 -2.94 5.84 -0.94
CA ASP A 131 -4.23 5.71 -1.64
C ASP A 131 -4.55 4.24 -1.91
N LEU A 132 -5.59 3.74 -1.27
CA LEU A 132 -5.99 2.34 -1.35
C LEU A 132 -7.42 2.18 -1.88
N SER A 133 -7.58 1.33 -2.88
CA SER A 133 -8.90 0.98 -3.40
C SER A 133 -9.05 -0.52 -3.67
N GLY A 134 -10.29 -0.97 -3.72
CA GLY A 134 -10.60 -2.39 -3.98
C GLY A 134 -10.47 -3.26 -2.72
N SER A 135 -9.51 -4.14 -2.69
CA SER A 135 -9.18 -5.02 -1.55
C SER A 135 -7.65 -5.04 -1.38
N SER A 136 -7.10 -3.88 -1.13
CA SER A 136 -5.66 -3.67 -1.08
C SER A 136 -5.17 -3.54 0.35
N ASP A 137 -3.96 -4.02 0.62
CA ASP A 137 -3.41 -4.07 1.97
C ASP A 137 -2.01 -3.42 2.03
N ILE A 138 -1.74 -2.68 3.11
CA ILE A 138 -0.41 -2.20 3.49
C ILE A 138 -0.05 -2.80 4.85
N GLU A 139 1.14 -3.41 4.97
CA GLU A 139 1.67 -3.90 6.24
C GLU A 139 3.13 -3.46 6.42
N GLY A 140 3.45 -2.88 7.61
CA GLY A 140 4.82 -2.48 7.91
C GLY A 140 4.96 -1.40 8.97
N SER A 141 5.85 -0.44 8.71
CA SER A 141 6.04 0.74 9.58
C SER A 141 6.06 2.02 8.76
N ILE A 142 5.55 3.10 9.36
CA ILE A 142 5.59 4.45 8.77
C ILE A 142 6.15 5.41 9.81
N ASP A 143 7.22 6.11 9.44
CA ASP A 143 7.78 7.20 10.23
C ASP A 143 7.79 8.46 9.36
N ALA A 144 6.91 9.43 9.69
CA ALA A 144 6.72 10.64 8.90
C ALA A 144 6.36 11.85 9.75
N ASP A 145 6.50 13.05 9.17
CA ASP A 145 5.97 14.27 9.77
C ASP A 145 4.45 14.33 9.56
N ASN A 146 3.98 14.12 8.35
CA ASN A 146 2.58 14.09 7.99
C ASN A 146 2.23 12.81 7.22
N ILE A 147 1.05 12.26 7.49
CA ILE A 147 0.54 11.05 6.85
C ILE A 147 -0.90 11.32 6.38
N GLU A 148 -1.18 11.05 5.11
CA GLU A 148 -2.51 11.04 4.52
C GLU A 148 -2.88 9.60 4.15
N VAL A 149 -4.08 9.17 4.53
CA VAL A 149 -4.59 7.81 4.26
C VAL A 149 -5.98 7.90 3.65
N ASP A 150 -6.07 7.67 2.35
CA ASP A 150 -7.32 7.53 1.62
C ASP A 150 -7.57 6.05 1.32
N ALA A 151 -8.54 5.46 2.00
CA ALA A 151 -8.84 4.05 1.81
C ALA A 151 -10.33 3.80 1.52
N SER A 152 -10.56 3.04 0.46
CA SER A 152 -11.90 2.70 0.01
C SER A 152 -12.06 1.22 -0.33
N GLY A 153 -13.31 0.76 -0.42
CA GLY A 153 -13.60 -0.65 -0.71
C GLY A 153 -13.52 -1.53 0.53
N SER A 154 -12.55 -2.43 0.57
CA SER A 154 -12.25 -3.31 1.71
C SER A 154 -10.74 -3.36 1.93
N SER A 155 -10.14 -2.20 2.05
CA SER A 155 -8.69 -2.03 2.15
C SER A 155 -8.23 -1.94 3.59
N THR A 156 -7.01 -2.40 3.88
CA THR A 156 -6.44 -2.38 5.23
C THR A 156 -5.06 -1.74 5.25
N VAL A 157 -4.86 -0.78 6.14
CA VAL A 157 -3.55 -0.22 6.49
C VAL A 157 -3.19 -0.67 7.89
N LYS A 158 -2.24 -1.60 8.01
CA LYS A 158 -1.78 -2.17 9.29
C LYS A 158 -0.32 -1.81 9.52
N VAL A 159 -0.10 -0.80 10.33
CA VAL A 159 1.22 -0.20 10.49
C VAL A 159 1.57 0.13 11.93
N THR A 160 2.88 0.28 12.17
CA THR A 160 3.47 0.83 13.38
C THR A 160 4.29 2.07 13.01
N GLY A 161 4.84 2.77 14.00
CA GLY A 161 5.75 3.92 13.77
C GLY A 161 5.22 5.20 14.37
N SER A 162 5.50 6.34 13.72
CA SER A 162 5.22 7.67 14.27
C SER A 162 4.73 8.65 13.21
N CYS A 163 3.82 9.56 13.63
CA CYS A 163 3.36 10.70 12.87
C CYS A 163 3.58 11.98 13.69
N LEU A 164 4.59 12.77 13.32
CA LEU A 164 5.04 13.88 14.18
C LEU A 164 4.10 15.08 14.23
N ASN A 165 3.32 15.31 13.17
CA ASN A 165 2.43 16.48 13.08
C ASN A 165 0.97 16.07 12.84
N TYR A 166 0.63 15.61 11.63
CA TYR A 166 -0.75 15.35 11.22
C TYR A 166 -0.93 13.98 10.60
N LEU A 167 -1.97 13.30 11.05
CA LEU A 167 -2.55 12.14 10.37
C LEU A 167 -3.93 12.58 9.85
N ASP A 168 -4.08 12.63 8.53
CA ASP A 168 -5.37 12.84 7.86
C ASP A 168 -5.90 11.51 7.34
N ILE A 169 -7.17 11.19 7.66
CA ILE A 169 -7.79 9.91 7.31
C ILE A 169 -9.11 10.11 6.58
N ASP A 170 -9.24 9.56 5.38
CA ASP A 170 -10.50 9.41 4.68
C ASP A 170 -10.77 7.91 4.42
N LEU A 171 -11.61 7.34 5.27
CA LEU A 171 -11.93 5.91 5.21
C LEU A 171 -13.36 5.68 4.78
N SER A 172 -13.57 4.87 3.75
CA SER A 172 -14.89 4.57 3.23
C SER A 172 -15.09 3.09 2.89
N GLY A 173 -16.34 2.67 2.78
CA GLY A 173 -16.67 1.26 2.53
C GLY A 173 -16.51 0.39 3.77
N SER A 174 -15.54 -0.50 3.79
CA SER A 174 -15.16 -1.36 4.92
C SER A 174 -13.64 -1.34 5.08
N SER A 175 -13.08 -0.14 5.11
CA SER A 175 -11.62 0.05 5.15
C SER A 175 -11.14 0.27 6.57
N ASP A 176 -9.96 -0.25 6.90
CA ASP A 176 -9.43 -0.23 8.26
C ASP A 176 -8.05 0.40 8.32
N LEU A 177 -7.82 1.27 9.32
CA LEU A 177 -6.51 1.76 9.73
C LEU A 177 -6.14 1.17 11.10
N LEU A 178 -5.27 0.18 11.10
CA LEU A 178 -4.85 -0.55 12.30
C LEU A 178 -3.43 -0.13 12.69
N ALA A 179 -3.33 0.98 13.41
CA ALA A 179 -2.07 1.56 13.88
C ALA A 179 -2.03 1.80 15.39
N PRO A 180 -2.37 0.77 16.23
CA PRO A 180 -2.63 0.95 17.66
C PRO A 180 -1.44 1.50 18.48
N MET A 181 -0.23 1.42 17.97
CA MET A 181 0.99 1.91 18.62
C MET A 181 1.57 3.15 17.94
N MET A 182 0.96 3.64 16.83
CA MET A 182 1.39 4.85 16.16
C MET A 182 0.97 6.07 16.98
N GLU A 183 1.92 6.88 17.36
CA GLU A 183 1.69 8.14 18.06
C GLU A 183 1.57 9.30 17.08
N CYS A 184 0.40 9.95 17.05
CA CYS A 184 0.12 11.10 16.22
C CYS A 184 -0.08 12.34 17.09
N ARG A 185 0.42 13.50 16.66
CA ARG A 185 0.15 14.73 17.39
C ARG A 185 -1.29 15.18 17.15
N ASN A 186 -1.67 15.30 15.90
CA ASN A 186 -3.01 15.70 15.49
C ASN A 186 -3.59 14.68 14.52
N VAL A 187 -4.89 14.38 14.66
CA VAL A 187 -5.63 13.50 13.75
C VAL A 187 -6.88 14.21 13.29
N GLU A 188 -7.11 14.26 11.98
CA GLU A 188 -8.34 14.78 11.38
C GLU A 188 -8.81 13.89 10.23
N GLY A 189 -10.06 14.10 9.78
CA GLY A 189 -10.59 13.44 8.58
C GLY A 189 -12.05 13.00 8.68
N GLU A 190 -12.42 12.06 7.80
CA GLU A 190 -13.77 11.56 7.65
C GLU A 190 -13.79 10.03 7.58
N MET A 191 -14.82 9.43 8.19
CA MET A 191 -15.02 7.98 8.14
C MET A 191 -16.47 7.63 7.82
N ASN A 192 -16.65 6.81 6.79
CA ASN A 192 -17.96 6.45 6.28
C ASN A 192 -18.10 4.93 6.09
N GLY A 193 -19.32 4.43 6.07
CA GLY A 193 -19.58 3.01 5.83
C GLY A 193 -19.44 2.15 7.10
N SER A 194 -18.53 1.21 7.11
CA SER A 194 -18.20 0.33 8.24
C SER A 194 -16.69 0.30 8.47
N SER A 195 -16.07 1.48 8.49
CA SER A 195 -14.62 1.63 8.59
C SER A 195 -14.18 1.74 10.05
N ASP A 196 -13.04 1.15 10.36
CA ASP A 196 -12.46 1.16 11.70
C ASP A 196 -11.06 1.82 11.70
N ALA A 197 -10.76 2.62 12.76
CA ALA A 197 -9.45 3.20 12.94
C ALA A 197 -8.93 3.02 14.37
N GLU A 198 -7.65 2.63 14.50
CA GLU A 198 -6.94 2.55 15.77
C GLU A 198 -5.61 3.29 15.72
N PHE A 199 -5.36 4.22 16.64
CA PHE A 199 -4.11 4.99 16.78
C PHE A 199 -3.94 5.57 18.18
N GLN A 200 -2.85 6.33 18.41
CA GLN A 200 -2.67 7.16 19.61
C GLN A 200 -2.64 8.63 19.21
N VAL A 201 -3.22 9.50 20.07
CA VAL A 201 -3.27 10.94 19.78
C VAL A 201 -2.84 11.76 20.99
N CYS A 202 -2.05 12.83 20.76
CA CYS A 202 -1.49 13.64 21.83
C CYS A 202 -2.12 15.03 21.98
N GLU A 203 -2.46 15.75 20.90
CA GLU A 203 -2.90 17.15 20.95
C GLU A 203 -4.36 17.37 20.50
N SER A 204 -4.75 16.82 19.34
CA SER A 204 -6.12 16.99 18.84
C SER A 204 -6.62 15.80 18.01
N LEU A 205 -7.91 15.49 18.17
CA LEU A 205 -8.67 14.54 17.37
C LEU A 205 -9.92 15.23 16.82
N ARG A 206 -10.03 15.34 15.48
CA ARG A 206 -11.20 15.95 14.79
C ARG A 206 -11.63 15.06 13.64
N VAL A 207 -12.63 14.22 13.87
CA VAL A 207 -13.12 13.29 12.85
C VAL A 207 -14.64 13.30 12.78
N ASN A 208 -15.15 13.27 11.54
CA ASN A 208 -16.57 13.10 11.27
C ASN A 208 -16.83 11.62 10.90
N LEU A 209 -17.67 10.96 11.69
CA LEU A 209 -18.01 9.55 11.48
C LEU A 209 -19.45 9.40 11.05
N SER A 210 -19.68 8.54 10.05
CA SER A 210 -21.03 8.16 9.64
C SER A 210 -21.16 6.66 9.36
N GLY A 211 -22.38 6.17 9.25
CA GLY A 211 -22.65 4.75 9.04
C GLY A 211 -22.47 3.91 10.31
N SER A 212 -21.56 2.96 10.28
CA SER A 212 -21.20 2.09 11.40
C SER A 212 -19.69 2.14 11.68
N SER A 213 -19.08 3.29 11.44
CA SER A 213 -17.64 3.47 11.61
C SER A 213 -17.22 3.61 13.06
N SER A 214 -16.03 3.15 13.43
CA SER A 214 -15.53 3.28 14.79
C SER A 214 -14.09 3.77 14.88
N ILE A 215 -13.81 4.55 15.94
CA ILE A 215 -12.45 4.93 16.33
C ILE A 215 -12.17 4.44 17.74
N VAL A 216 -11.04 3.76 17.89
CA VAL A 216 -10.44 3.44 19.19
C VAL A 216 -9.09 4.14 19.28
N TYR A 217 -8.97 5.15 20.15
CA TYR A 217 -7.70 5.85 20.29
C TYR A 217 -7.08 5.69 21.68
N GLY A 218 -5.76 5.65 21.71
CA GLY A 218 -4.97 5.71 22.95
C GLY A 218 -4.50 7.14 23.24
N ILE A 219 -4.17 7.42 24.49
CA ILE A 219 -3.56 8.69 24.90
C ILE A 219 -2.20 8.39 25.51
N PRO A 220 -1.09 8.80 24.86
CA PRO A 220 0.25 8.62 25.40
C PRO A 220 0.42 9.34 26.75
N VAL A 221 1.33 8.84 27.58
CA VAL A 221 1.62 9.44 28.90
C VAL A 221 2.10 10.87 28.76
N GLY A 222 1.42 11.79 29.45
CA GLY A 222 1.73 13.22 29.41
C GLY A 222 0.96 14.02 28.37
N CYS A 223 0.15 13.36 27.53
CA CYS A 223 -0.72 13.98 26.55
C CYS A 223 -2.12 14.28 27.12
N ASN A 224 -2.80 15.27 26.56
CA ASN A 224 -4.19 15.62 26.90
C ASN A 224 -4.91 16.18 25.66
N PRO A 225 -5.33 15.32 24.72
CA PRO A 225 -5.88 15.75 23.46
C PRO A 225 -7.24 16.45 23.57
N THR A 226 -7.44 17.44 22.72
CA THR A 226 -8.77 18.04 22.50
C THR A 226 -9.53 17.19 21.50
N VAL A 227 -10.60 16.51 21.95
CA VAL A 227 -11.41 15.63 21.10
C VAL A 227 -12.68 16.35 20.64
N ARG A 228 -12.90 16.40 19.32
CA ARG A 228 -14.08 16.99 18.66
C ARG A 228 -14.52 16.08 17.52
N CYS A 229 -15.28 15.07 17.85
CA CYS A 229 -15.81 14.14 16.87
C CYS A 229 -17.32 14.34 16.68
N SER A 230 -17.76 14.29 15.43
CA SER A 230 -19.17 14.27 15.06
C SER A 230 -19.54 12.85 14.63
N THR A 231 -20.58 12.29 15.20
CA THR A 231 -21.01 10.93 14.91
C THR A 231 -22.44 10.90 14.41
N SER A 232 -22.73 10.08 13.41
CA SER A 232 -24.06 9.79 12.91
C SER A 232 -24.24 8.31 12.60
N GLY A 233 -25.48 7.83 12.60
CA GLY A 233 -25.76 6.40 12.43
C GLY A 233 -25.41 5.59 13.69
N SER A 234 -24.67 4.51 13.52
CA SER A 234 -24.19 3.63 14.60
C SER A 234 -22.69 3.81 14.87
N SER A 235 -22.14 4.95 14.48
CA SER A 235 -20.70 5.21 14.65
C SER A 235 -20.33 5.53 16.09
N SER A 236 -19.10 5.22 16.47
CA SER A 236 -18.60 5.36 17.82
C SER A 236 -17.16 5.86 17.90
N VAL A 237 -16.85 6.57 18.99
CA VAL A 237 -15.49 6.99 19.34
C VAL A 237 -15.22 6.59 20.78
N SER A 238 -14.16 5.86 21.02
CA SER A 238 -13.79 5.36 22.36
C SER A 238 -12.31 5.48 22.63
N THR A 239 -11.94 5.59 23.90
CA THR A 239 -10.56 5.50 24.38
C THR A 239 -10.26 4.11 24.92
N ARG A 240 -8.99 3.67 24.76
CA ARG A 240 -8.50 2.49 25.47
C ARG A 240 -7.63 2.85 26.65
#